data_6030ceaf4a337c777f0a6f74bd72db8f
#
_entry.id   6030ceaf4a337c777f0a6f74bd72db8f
#
_cell.length_a   1.000
_cell.length_b   1.000
_cell.length_c   1.000
_cell.angle_alpha   90.00
_cell.angle_beta   90.00
_cell.angle_gamma   90.00
#
_symmetry.space_group_name_H-M   'P 1'
#
loop_
_entity.id
_entity.type
_entity.pdbx_description
1 polymer ?
#
loop_
_entity_poly.entity_id
_entity_poly.type
_entity_poly.pdbx_seq_one_letter_code
_entity_poly.pdbx_strand_id
1 'polypeptide(L)'
;GGYQRHSLWHAEGWDWVQTLKFRAPMYWQPDPNQPDGWGPYTLQGVMPLTSQAPVTHVSYYEAHAFCDWAGWRLPTEFEWEAAASRFDWGRRWEWTRSAYQPYPGFARSEGAVGEYNGKFMVNQQVLRGASWATSPGHARLTYRNFFHAPLRWQFTGIRPVRSRESA
;
A
#
# COMPACT_ATOMS: atom_id res chain seq x y z
N GLY A 1 2.27 -0.09 19.34
CA GLY A 1 1.45 1.11 19.51
C GLY A 1 1.57 2.17 18.43
N GLY A 2 1.87 1.82 17.15
CA GLY A 2 2.05 2.79 16.05
C GLY A 2 0.83 3.69 15.82
N TYR A 3 -0.37 3.14 15.96
CA TYR A 3 -1.64 3.90 15.82
C TYR A 3 -1.90 4.95 16.92
N GLN A 4 -1.06 5.00 17.94
CA GLN A 4 -1.14 5.98 19.03
C GLN A 4 0.01 7.00 19.01
N ARG A 5 0.90 6.91 18.04
CA ARG A 5 2.11 7.74 17.93
C ARG A 5 1.96 8.74 16.77
N HIS A 6 1.41 9.91 17.05
CA HIS A 6 1.15 10.95 16.05
C HIS A 6 2.36 11.31 15.18
N SER A 7 3.57 11.27 15.74
CA SER A 7 4.80 11.61 15.04
C SER A 7 5.16 10.72 13.84
N LEU A 8 4.51 9.56 13.71
CA LEU A 8 4.72 8.63 12.58
C LEU A 8 3.81 8.92 11.39
N TRP A 9 2.81 9.78 11.55
CA TRP A 9 1.75 9.93 10.57
C TRP A 9 1.81 11.27 9.85
N HIS A 10 1.45 11.28 8.57
CA HIS A 10 1.04 12.52 7.92
C HIS A 10 -0.17 13.11 8.64
N ALA A 11 -0.33 14.44 8.63
CA ALA A 11 -1.42 15.12 9.34
C ALA A 11 -2.80 14.54 8.98
N GLU A 12 -3.12 14.43 7.70
CA GLU A 12 -4.38 13.85 7.23
C GLU A 12 -4.55 12.39 7.66
N GLY A 13 -3.47 11.59 7.65
CA GLY A 13 -3.47 10.22 8.13
C GLY A 13 -3.72 10.10 9.63
N TRP A 14 -3.18 11.05 10.40
CA TRP A 14 -3.45 11.12 11.84
C TRP A 14 -4.91 11.46 12.12
N ASP A 15 -5.45 12.48 11.47
CA ASP A 15 -6.87 12.86 11.61
C ASP A 15 -7.80 11.70 11.23
N TRP A 16 -7.46 10.98 10.17
CA TRP A 16 -8.18 9.80 9.72
C TRP A 16 -8.17 8.67 10.77
N VAL A 17 -7.01 8.37 11.38
CA VAL A 17 -6.89 7.38 12.46
C VAL A 17 -7.70 7.78 13.69
N GLN A 18 -7.64 9.05 14.09
CA GLN A 18 -8.35 9.54 15.27
C GLN A 18 -9.88 9.55 15.07
N THR A 19 -10.33 9.97 13.91
CA THR A 19 -11.76 10.03 13.56
C THR A 19 -12.38 8.65 13.52
N LEU A 20 -11.70 7.69 12.90
CA LEU A 20 -12.21 6.33 12.70
C LEU A 20 -11.74 5.33 13.78
N LYS A 21 -10.89 5.79 14.71
CA LYS A 21 -10.38 5.02 15.86
C LYS A 21 -9.71 3.70 15.46
N PHE A 22 -8.97 3.71 14.37
CA PHE A 22 -8.24 2.53 13.93
C PHE A 22 -7.10 2.17 14.89
N ARG A 23 -6.87 0.86 15.05
CA ARG A 23 -5.81 0.31 15.91
C ARG A 23 -5.00 -0.79 15.25
N ALA A 24 -5.42 -1.23 14.06
CA ALA A 24 -4.82 -2.33 13.33
C ALA A 24 -5.11 -2.20 11.82
N PRO A 25 -4.44 -2.95 10.96
CA PRO A 25 -4.80 -3.13 9.56
C PRO A 25 -6.27 -3.55 9.40
N MET A 26 -6.87 -3.23 8.26
CA MET A 26 -8.26 -3.62 8.01
C MET A 26 -8.40 -5.14 8.07
N TYR A 27 -9.53 -5.60 8.60
CA TYR A 27 -9.87 -7.01 8.85
C TYR A 27 -9.05 -7.70 9.95
N TRP A 28 -8.11 -7.04 10.62
CA TRP A 28 -7.57 -7.60 11.85
C TRP A 28 -8.54 -7.43 12.99
N GLN A 29 -8.73 -8.48 13.75
CA GLN A 29 -9.63 -8.51 14.91
C GLN A 29 -8.86 -8.89 16.18
N PRO A 30 -9.26 -8.38 17.34
CA PRO A 30 -8.72 -8.83 18.60
C PRO A 30 -8.94 -10.34 18.76
N ASP A 31 -7.88 -11.06 19.09
CA ASP A 31 -7.92 -12.48 19.41
C ASP A 31 -7.02 -12.77 20.61
N PRO A 32 -7.58 -12.99 21.79
CA PRO A 32 -6.82 -13.23 23.01
C PRO A 32 -6.00 -14.53 22.96
N ASN A 33 -6.27 -15.42 22.03
CA ASN A 33 -5.50 -16.65 21.85
C ASN A 33 -4.24 -16.45 21.02
N GLN A 34 -4.05 -15.26 20.43
CA GLN A 34 -2.84 -14.94 19.68
C GLN A 34 -1.81 -14.24 20.56
N PRO A 35 -0.50 -14.53 20.41
CA PRO A 35 0.56 -13.89 21.18
C PRO A 35 0.53 -12.35 21.12
N ASP A 36 0.17 -11.81 19.95
CA ASP A 36 0.09 -10.36 19.71
C ASP A 36 -1.29 -9.78 19.96
N GLY A 37 -2.26 -10.61 20.40
CA GLY A 37 -3.63 -10.20 20.66
C GLY A 37 -4.47 -9.87 19.42
N TRP A 38 -4.01 -10.20 18.23
CA TRP A 38 -4.68 -9.91 16.96
C TRP A 38 -4.61 -11.08 15.99
N GLY A 39 -5.63 -11.20 15.13
CA GLY A 39 -5.64 -12.13 14.01
C GLY A 39 -6.35 -11.55 12.78
N PRO A 40 -5.85 -11.78 11.55
CA PRO A 40 -6.55 -11.39 10.34
C PRO A 40 -7.82 -12.22 10.17
N TYR A 41 -8.93 -11.54 9.92
CA TYR A 41 -10.18 -12.20 9.53
C TYR A 41 -10.11 -12.55 8.05
N THR A 42 -10.34 -13.82 7.74
CA THR A 42 -10.30 -14.39 6.39
C THR A 42 -11.61 -15.11 6.08
N LEU A 43 -11.75 -15.68 4.90
CA LEU A 43 -12.87 -16.56 4.56
C LEU A 43 -12.95 -17.85 5.42
N GLN A 44 -11.89 -18.16 6.15
CA GLN A 44 -11.83 -19.29 7.11
C GLN A 44 -12.04 -18.83 8.56
N GLY A 45 -12.40 -17.58 8.78
CA GLY A 45 -12.49 -16.95 10.10
C GLY A 45 -11.23 -16.22 10.52
N VAL A 46 -11.06 -15.96 11.80
CA VAL A 46 -9.86 -15.34 12.37
C VAL A 46 -8.72 -16.37 12.37
N MET A 47 -7.62 -16.01 11.73
CA MET A 47 -6.45 -16.87 11.59
C MET A 47 -5.28 -16.36 12.42
N PRO A 48 -4.34 -17.23 12.81
CA PRO A 48 -3.10 -16.80 13.44
C PRO A 48 -2.29 -15.86 12.53
N LEU A 49 -1.66 -14.85 13.15
CA LEU A 49 -0.66 -14.05 12.46
C LEU A 49 0.56 -14.90 12.13
N THR A 50 0.94 -14.91 10.86
CA THR A 50 2.16 -15.58 10.40
C THR A 50 3.23 -14.53 10.16
N SER A 51 4.34 -14.59 10.89
CA SER A 51 5.43 -13.60 10.83
C SER A 51 6.04 -13.43 9.43
N GLN A 52 5.96 -14.46 8.60
CA GLN A 52 6.45 -14.47 7.23
C GLN A 52 5.40 -14.05 6.18
N ALA A 53 4.15 -13.87 6.59
CA ALA A 53 3.12 -13.41 5.67
C ALA A 53 3.23 -11.90 5.46
N PRO A 54 3.16 -11.41 4.22
CA PRO A 54 3.10 -9.97 3.98
C PRO A 54 1.81 -9.40 4.56
N VAL A 55 1.92 -8.25 5.23
CA VAL A 55 0.74 -7.52 5.69
C VAL A 55 -0.17 -7.18 4.52
N THR A 56 -1.46 -7.14 4.77
CA THR A 56 -2.48 -6.87 3.76
C THR A 56 -3.52 -5.90 4.30
N HIS A 57 -4.22 -5.24 3.38
CA HIS A 57 -5.31 -4.33 3.71
C HIS A 57 -4.84 -3.14 4.56
N VAL A 58 -3.75 -2.53 4.14
CA VAL A 58 -3.19 -1.31 4.72
C VAL A 58 -3.37 -0.13 3.77
N SER A 59 -3.67 1.04 4.31
CA SER A 59 -3.72 2.31 3.60
C SER A 59 -2.30 2.81 3.29
N TYR A 60 -2.21 3.82 2.42
CA TYR A 60 -0.95 4.53 2.22
C TYR A 60 -0.41 5.15 3.51
N TYR A 61 -1.31 5.71 4.35
CA TYR A 61 -0.91 6.31 5.63
C TYR A 61 -0.30 5.28 6.59
N GLU A 62 -0.90 4.09 6.68
CA GLU A 62 -0.36 2.98 7.49
C GLU A 62 0.99 2.51 6.95
N ALA A 63 1.11 2.40 5.63
CA ALA A 63 2.36 2.02 4.98
C ALA A 63 3.49 3.02 5.25
N HIS A 64 3.19 4.32 5.16
CA HIS A 64 4.13 5.40 5.47
C HIS A 64 4.52 5.38 6.95
N ALA A 65 3.55 5.34 7.86
CA ALA A 65 3.81 5.34 9.31
C ALA A 65 4.67 4.14 9.75
N PHE A 66 4.47 2.97 9.14
CA PHE A 66 5.33 1.81 9.37
C PHE A 66 6.76 2.09 8.89
N CYS A 67 6.93 2.66 7.71
CA CYS A 67 8.24 2.99 7.18
C CYS A 67 8.98 3.99 8.08
N ASP A 68 8.32 5.04 8.53
CA ASP A 68 8.89 6.03 9.46
C ASP A 68 9.33 5.38 10.77
N TRP A 69 8.49 4.52 11.34
CA TRP A 69 8.85 3.77 12.55
C TRP A 69 10.07 2.88 12.36
N ALA A 70 10.19 2.24 11.20
CA ALA A 70 11.29 1.33 10.90
C ALA A 70 12.59 2.04 10.47
N GLY A 71 12.60 3.36 10.31
CA GLY A 71 13.71 4.11 9.72
C GLY A 71 13.90 3.82 8.22
N TRP A 72 12.82 3.49 7.52
CA TRP A 72 12.79 3.17 6.10
C TRP A 72 11.86 4.13 5.37
N ARG A 73 11.66 3.91 4.08
CA ARG A 73 10.69 4.66 3.28
C ARG A 73 9.99 3.76 2.26
N LEU A 74 8.89 4.22 1.71
CA LEU A 74 8.31 3.61 0.52
C LEU A 74 9.20 3.90 -0.70
N PRO A 75 9.32 2.96 -1.67
CA PRO A 75 9.98 3.24 -2.93
C PRO A 75 9.18 4.25 -3.76
N THR A 76 9.84 4.95 -4.66
CA THR A 76 9.15 5.54 -5.80
C THR A 76 8.68 4.44 -6.75
N GLU A 77 7.69 4.71 -7.61
CA GLU A 77 7.27 3.73 -8.61
C GLU A 77 8.40 3.34 -9.57
N PHE A 78 9.32 4.26 -9.84
CA PHE A 78 10.50 4.01 -10.69
C PHE A 78 11.52 3.11 -10.02
N GLU A 79 11.80 3.31 -8.73
CA GLU A 79 12.67 2.43 -7.95
C GLU A 79 12.08 1.01 -7.86
N TRP A 80 10.77 0.92 -7.65
CA TRP A 80 10.08 -0.36 -7.62
C TRP A 80 10.23 -1.11 -8.95
N GLU A 81 9.93 -0.45 -10.07
CA GLU A 81 10.00 -1.03 -11.41
C GLU A 81 11.43 -1.46 -11.77
N ALA A 82 12.41 -0.60 -11.51
CA ALA A 82 13.82 -0.89 -11.78
C ALA A 82 14.37 -2.09 -10.99
N ALA A 83 13.83 -2.34 -9.79
CA ALA A 83 14.27 -3.42 -8.93
C ALA A 83 13.42 -4.70 -9.03
N ALA A 84 12.27 -4.67 -9.70
CA ALA A 84 11.25 -5.71 -9.65
C ALA A 84 11.70 -7.10 -10.14
N SER A 85 12.74 -7.16 -11.00
CA SER A 85 13.35 -8.44 -11.42
C SER A 85 14.18 -9.12 -10.32
N ARG A 86 14.41 -8.45 -9.19
CA ARG A 86 15.28 -8.92 -8.09
C ARG A 86 14.52 -9.44 -6.88
N PHE A 87 13.18 -9.43 -6.92
CA PHE A 87 12.35 -9.88 -5.81
C PHE A 87 11.00 -10.45 -6.29
N ASP A 88 10.39 -11.28 -5.46
CA ASP A 88 9.05 -11.79 -5.71
C ASP A 88 8.00 -10.71 -5.44
N TRP A 89 7.05 -10.58 -6.35
CA TRP A 89 5.89 -9.69 -6.24
C TRP A 89 4.63 -10.40 -6.76
N GLY A 90 3.47 -9.74 -6.68
CA GLY A 90 2.21 -10.30 -7.18
C GLY A 90 1.28 -10.82 -6.09
N ARG A 91 1.69 -10.83 -4.83
CA ARG A 91 0.83 -11.24 -3.71
C ARG A 91 -0.04 -10.10 -3.18
N ARG A 92 0.48 -8.87 -3.23
CA ARG A 92 -0.17 -7.63 -2.78
C ARG A 92 0.22 -6.52 -3.73
N TRP A 93 -0.72 -5.60 -3.99
CA TRP A 93 -0.39 -4.31 -4.58
C TRP A 93 0.46 -3.53 -3.59
N GLU A 94 1.63 -3.10 -4.00
CA GLU A 94 2.59 -2.47 -3.11
C GLU A 94 2.55 -0.95 -3.25
N TRP A 95 2.29 -0.24 -2.15
CA TRP A 95 2.26 1.21 -2.11
C TRP A 95 3.62 1.79 -2.48
N THR A 96 3.61 2.82 -3.29
CA THR A 96 4.78 3.64 -3.58
C THR A 96 4.57 5.05 -3.06
N ARG A 97 5.66 5.82 -2.89
CA ARG A 97 5.58 7.24 -2.54
C ARG A 97 5.29 8.15 -3.73
N SER A 98 5.04 7.60 -4.91
CA SER A 98 4.75 8.38 -6.11
C SER A 98 3.28 8.75 -6.18
N ALA A 99 2.99 10.04 -6.37
CA ALA A 99 1.66 10.47 -6.75
C ALA A 99 1.31 9.97 -8.16
N TYR A 100 0.04 9.67 -8.39
CA TYR A 100 -0.42 9.29 -9.73
C TYR A 100 -0.51 10.53 -10.63
N GLN A 101 0.57 10.78 -11.33
CA GLN A 101 0.76 11.92 -12.22
C GLN A 101 1.03 11.44 -13.66
N PRO A 102 0.75 12.24 -14.68
CA PRO A 102 1.10 11.91 -16.05
C PRO A 102 2.62 11.84 -16.22
N TYR A 103 3.09 10.91 -17.04
CA TYR A 103 4.47 10.89 -17.47
C TYR A 103 4.74 11.97 -18.53
N PRO A 104 5.99 12.41 -18.72
CA PRO A 104 6.33 13.33 -19.79
C PRO A 104 5.81 12.82 -21.14
N GLY A 105 5.18 13.69 -21.91
CA GLY A 105 4.59 13.32 -23.21
C GLY A 105 3.22 12.63 -23.12
N PHE A 106 2.64 12.46 -21.95
CA PHE A 106 1.29 11.92 -21.82
C PHE A 106 0.29 12.82 -22.55
N ALA A 107 -0.47 12.21 -23.44
CA ALA A 107 -1.64 12.83 -24.05
C ALA A 107 -2.87 11.95 -23.78
N ARG A 108 -3.97 12.58 -23.39
CA ARG A 108 -5.22 11.87 -23.14
C ARG A 108 -5.76 11.33 -24.47
N SER A 109 -6.05 10.03 -24.51
CA SER A 109 -6.67 9.41 -25.67
C SER A 109 -8.07 9.95 -25.88
N GLU A 110 -8.53 9.97 -27.12
CA GLU A 110 -9.92 10.27 -27.43
C GLU A 110 -10.86 9.10 -27.07
N GLY A 111 -12.12 9.40 -26.84
CA GLY A 111 -13.16 8.41 -26.55
C GLY A 111 -13.06 7.78 -25.16
N ALA A 112 -13.68 6.62 -24.99
CA ALA A 112 -13.87 5.95 -23.70
C ALA A 112 -12.56 5.60 -22.96
N VAL A 113 -11.47 5.31 -23.68
CA VAL A 113 -10.16 5.01 -23.10
C VAL A 113 -9.59 6.25 -22.40
N GLY A 114 -9.76 7.44 -22.97
CA GLY A 114 -9.31 8.70 -22.37
C GLY A 114 -10.09 9.09 -21.13
N GLU A 115 -11.32 8.61 -20.99
CA GLU A 115 -12.15 8.82 -19.81
C GLU A 115 -11.54 8.16 -18.54
N TYR A 116 -10.83 7.06 -18.70
CA TYR A 116 -10.36 6.26 -17.55
C TYR A 116 -9.14 6.86 -16.85
N ASN A 117 -8.10 7.27 -17.57
CA ASN A 117 -6.81 7.61 -16.95
C ASN A 117 -6.71 9.08 -16.49
N GLY A 118 -6.79 10.03 -17.39
CA GLY A 118 -6.40 11.42 -17.10
C GLY A 118 -7.18 12.08 -15.96
N LYS A 119 -8.46 11.81 -15.82
CA LYS A 119 -9.30 12.40 -14.77
C LYS A 119 -9.05 11.85 -13.36
N PHE A 120 -8.38 10.70 -13.25
CA PHE A 120 -8.05 10.10 -11.95
C PHE A 120 -6.68 10.54 -11.40
N MET A 121 -5.91 11.33 -12.16
CA MET A 121 -4.58 11.81 -11.77
C MET A 121 -4.65 12.97 -10.78
N VAL A 122 -5.40 12.80 -9.69
CA VAL A 122 -5.53 13.77 -8.60
C VAL A 122 -5.70 13.03 -7.27
N ASN A 123 -4.91 13.42 -6.27
CA ASN A 123 -4.96 12.91 -4.88
C ASN A 123 -4.87 11.38 -4.75
N GLN A 124 -4.26 10.71 -5.70
CA GLN A 124 -4.06 9.28 -5.67
C GLN A 124 -2.58 8.93 -5.63
N GLN A 125 -2.27 7.80 -4.99
CA GLN A 125 -0.92 7.24 -4.89
C GLN A 125 -0.80 6.02 -5.79
N VAL A 126 0.36 5.86 -6.41
CA VAL A 126 0.63 4.72 -7.28
C VAL A 126 0.91 3.47 -6.44
N LEU A 127 0.34 2.35 -6.87
CA LEU A 127 0.70 1.01 -6.42
C LEU A 127 1.28 0.22 -7.58
N ARG A 128 2.24 -0.63 -7.27
CA ARG A 128 2.93 -1.47 -8.26
C ARG A 128 2.75 -2.96 -7.93
N GLY A 129 2.97 -3.79 -8.93
CA GLY A 129 2.90 -5.24 -8.80
C GLY A 129 1.56 -5.83 -9.25
N ALA A 130 0.98 -6.63 -8.41
CA ALA A 130 -0.31 -7.30 -8.58
C ALA A 130 -0.78 -7.84 -7.22
N SER A 131 -1.95 -8.46 -7.18
CA SER A 131 -2.44 -9.16 -5.99
C SER A 131 -2.97 -10.55 -6.36
N TRP A 132 -3.32 -11.32 -5.37
CA TRP A 132 -3.95 -12.63 -5.55
C TRP A 132 -5.27 -12.58 -6.32
N ALA A 133 -5.95 -11.42 -6.29
CA ALA A 133 -7.18 -11.20 -7.03
C ALA A 133 -6.95 -10.70 -8.47
N THR A 134 -5.69 -10.52 -8.87
CA THR A 134 -5.37 -10.09 -10.24
C THR A 134 -5.47 -11.26 -11.19
N SER A 135 -6.24 -11.11 -12.25
CA SER A 135 -6.44 -12.16 -13.25
C SER A 135 -5.12 -12.60 -13.88
N PRO A 136 -4.94 -13.89 -14.17
CA PRO A 136 -3.76 -14.39 -14.88
C PRO A 136 -3.53 -13.62 -16.19
N GLY A 137 -2.26 -13.29 -16.47
CA GLY A 137 -1.85 -12.55 -17.67
C GLY A 137 -2.05 -11.03 -17.60
N HIS A 138 -2.72 -10.50 -16.57
CA HIS A 138 -2.90 -9.05 -16.40
C HIS A 138 -1.72 -8.37 -15.72
N ALA A 139 -1.01 -9.08 -14.85
CA ALA A 139 0.14 -8.54 -14.11
C ALA A 139 1.33 -8.27 -15.04
N ARG A 140 1.90 -7.07 -14.96
CA ARG A 140 3.11 -6.66 -15.67
C ARG A 140 3.89 -5.61 -14.89
N LEU A 141 5.20 -5.55 -15.08
CA LEU A 141 6.09 -4.65 -14.35
C LEU A 141 5.71 -3.17 -14.50
N THR A 142 5.23 -2.79 -15.66
CA THR A 142 4.91 -1.40 -15.99
C THR A 142 3.49 -0.98 -15.57
N TYR A 143 2.68 -1.91 -15.04
CA TYR A 143 1.32 -1.58 -14.65
C TYR A 143 1.31 -0.61 -13.46
N ARG A 144 0.53 0.46 -13.59
CA ARG A 144 0.30 1.46 -12.55
C ARG A 144 -1.11 1.30 -12.02
N ASN A 145 -1.27 0.71 -10.85
CA ASN A 145 -2.51 0.78 -10.10
C ASN A 145 -2.51 2.05 -9.24
N PHE A 146 -3.66 2.57 -8.86
CA PHE A 146 -3.75 3.82 -8.12
C PHE A 146 -5.00 3.86 -7.26
N PHE A 147 -4.84 4.40 -6.05
CA PHE A 147 -5.93 4.59 -5.10
C PHE A 147 -5.71 5.84 -4.26
N HIS A 148 -6.80 6.40 -3.72
CA HIS A 148 -6.73 7.41 -2.69
C HIS A 148 -6.02 6.88 -1.44
N ALA A 149 -5.24 7.74 -0.78
CA ALA A 149 -4.39 7.38 0.34
C ALA A 149 -5.10 6.65 1.51
N PRO A 150 -6.35 6.96 1.88
CA PRO A 150 -7.03 6.29 3.00
C PRO A 150 -7.60 4.89 2.65
N LEU A 151 -7.65 4.51 1.37
CA LEU A 151 -8.26 3.24 0.97
C LEU A 151 -7.38 2.05 1.37
N ARG A 152 -8.00 1.00 1.94
CA ARG A 152 -7.31 -0.20 2.43
C ARG A 152 -8.10 -1.51 2.29
N TRP A 153 -9.26 -1.48 1.63
CA TRP A 153 -10.08 -2.67 1.40
C TRP A 153 -9.49 -3.62 0.36
N GLN A 154 -8.69 -3.13 -0.54
CA GLN A 154 -8.01 -3.90 -1.57
C GLN A 154 -6.81 -4.67 -0.98
N PHE A 155 -6.26 -5.63 -1.73
CA PHE A 155 -5.07 -6.39 -1.32
C PHE A 155 -3.81 -5.53 -1.45
N THR A 156 -3.70 -4.50 -0.62
CA THR A 156 -2.56 -3.59 -0.55
C THR A 156 -1.57 -4.03 0.52
N GLY A 157 -0.31 -3.79 0.29
CA GLY A 157 0.77 -4.11 1.21
C GLY A 157 1.94 -3.15 1.08
N ILE A 158 3.05 -3.50 1.70
CA ILE A 158 4.23 -2.65 1.87
C ILE A 158 5.47 -3.39 1.40
N ARG A 159 6.28 -2.72 0.58
CA ARG A 159 7.67 -3.09 0.31
C ARG A 159 8.55 -1.88 0.63
N PRO A 160 9.11 -1.81 1.83
CA PRO A 160 9.93 -0.69 2.21
C PRO A 160 11.33 -0.79 1.61
N VAL A 161 11.99 0.35 1.47
CA VAL A 161 13.39 0.45 1.06
C VAL A 161 14.16 1.28 2.08
N ARG A 162 15.45 0.97 2.26
CA ARG A 162 16.33 1.78 3.09
C ARG A 162 16.72 3.04 2.33
N SER A 163 16.71 4.18 3.00
CA SER A 163 17.39 5.35 2.46
C SER A 163 18.88 5.04 2.37
N ARG A 164 19.55 5.43 1.29
CA ARG A 164 21.01 5.49 1.32
C ARG A 164 21.36 6.56 2.35
N GLU A 165 22.15 6.20 3.34
CA GLU A 165 22.81 7.20 4.17
C GLU A 165 23.62 8.08 3.19
N SER A 166 23.39 9.39 3.29
CA SER A 166 24.21 10.36 2.59
C SER A 166 25.61 10.22 3.17
N ALA A 167 26.54 9.69 2.40
CA ALA A 167 27.95 9.62 2.77
C ALA A 167 28.53 11.02 2.86
#